data_d07b137bea53a13374203d57004224f4
#
_entry.id   d07b137bea53a13374203d57004224f4
#
_cell.length_a   1.000
_cell.length_b   1.000
_cell.length_c   1.000
_cell.angle_alpha   90.00
_cell.angle_beta   90.00
_cell.angle_gamma   90.00
#
_symmetry.space_group_name_H-M   'P 1'
#
loop_
_entity.id
_entity.type
_entity.pdbx_description
1 polymer ?
#
loop_
_entity_poly.entity_id
_entity_poly.type
_entity_poly.pdbx_seq_one_letter_code
_entity_poly.pdbx_strand_id
1 'polypeptide(L)'
;MVGELEPGCDALHLLRAAFPGGSITGAPKLRAMEIIAELEPSRRGVYCGSIGYWSLTGDLDTNIAIRTAIVQGDRVYFSAGGGIVADSDPAQEYDETFDKARGLIDSL
;
A
#
# COMPACT_ATOMS: atom_id res chain seq x y z
N MET A 1 8.89 17.30 3.15
CA MET A 1 9.42 17.19 4.52
C MET A 1 10.79 16.57 4.41
N VAL A 2 11.80 17.10 5.09
CA VAL A 2 13.18 16.58 5.11
C VAL A 2 13.53 16.26 6.56
N GLY A 3 14.25 15.18 6.78
CA GLY A 3 14.72 14.75 8.09
C GLY A 3 16.09 14.11 7.97
N GLU A 4 16.78 13.95 9.08
CA GLU A 4 18.07 13.27 9.16
C GLU A 4 17.90 11.96 9.93
N LEU A 5 18.62 10.94 9.48
CA LEU A 5 18.66 9.66 10.20
C LEU A 5 19.61 9.78 11.41
N GLU A 6 19.28 9.07 12.46
CA GLU A 6 20.17 8.97 13.62
C GLU A 6 21.51 8.30 13.24
N PRO A 7 22.61 8.67 13.92
CA PRO A 7 23.89 8.03 13.68
C PRO A 7 23.81 6.50 13.80
N GLY A 8 24.31 5.80 12.79
CA GLY A 8 24.26 4.35 12.72
C GLY A 8 22.97 3.76 12.10
N CYS A 9 22.03 4.60 11.70
CA CYS A 9 20.86 4.18 10.92
C CYS A 9 21.09 4.40 9.43
N ASP A 10 20.54 3.50 8.64
CA ASP A 10 20.54 3.55 7.18
C ASP A 10 19.12 3.48 6.59
N ALA A 11 19.03 3.44 5.28
CA ALA A 11 17.75 3.37 4.56
C ALA A 11 16.90 2.14 4.93
N LEU A 12 17.52 0.99 5.27
CA LEU A 12 16.78 -0.19 5.72
C LEU A 12 16.18 -0.02 7.11
N HIS A 13 16.89 0.64 8.02
CA HIS A 13 16.35 0.99 9.34
C HIS A 13 15.14 1.90 9.20
N LEU A 14 15.20 2.89 8.30
CA LEU A 14 14.07 3.76 7.99
C LEU A 14 12.89 2.96 7.42
N LEU A 15 13.13 2.12 6.41
CA LEU A 15 12.09 1.30 5.80
C LEU A 15 11.41 0.39 6.84
N ARG A 16 12.20 -0.29 7.67
CA ARG A 16 11.67 -1.18 8.70
C ARG A 16 10.81 -0.45 9.76
N ALA A 17 11.16 0.77 10.11
CA ALA A 17 10.40 1.58 11.06
C ALA A 17 9.11 2.16 10.45
N ALA A 18 9.19 2.61 9.20
CA ALA A 18 8.08 3.28 8.53
C ALA A 18 7.06 2.31 7.90
N PHE A 19 7.50 1.15 7.44
CA PHE A 19 6.65 0.18 6.72
C PHE A 19 5.78 -0.66 7.67
N PRO A 20 4.55 -1.05 7.28
CA PRO A 20 3.80 -0.49 6.17
C PRO A 20 3.32 0.94 6.46
N GLY A 21 3.06 1.71 5.40
CA GLY A 21 2.60 3.09 5.51
C GLY A 21 1.29 3.21 6.31
N GLY A 22 1.26 4.11 7.29
CA GLY A 22 0.07 4.30 8.14
C GLY A 22 -1.16 4.78 7.37
N SER A 23 -0.96 5.57 6.31
CA SER A 23 -2.04 6.01 5.40
C SER A 23 -2.69 4.87 4.62
N ILE A 24 -2.04 3.71 4.56
CA ILE A 24 -2.50 2.53 3.82
C ILE A 24 -3.13 1.50 4.75
N THR A 25 -2.66 1.40 5.98
CA THR A 25 -3.15 0.43 6.97
C THR A 25 -4.12 1.04 7.97
N GLY A 26 -3.84 2.25 8.43
CA GLY A 26 -4.62 2.94 9.46
C GLY A 26 -3.83 3.16 10.75
N ALA A 27 -4.47 3.79 11.72
CA ALA A 27 -3.92 4.09 13.03
C ALA A 27 -4.91 3.68 14.14
N PRO A 28 -4.43 3.05 15.22
CA PRO A 28 -3.06 2.55 15.49
C PRO A 28 -2.66 1.42 14.55
N LYS A 29 -1.43 1.46 14.02
CA LYS A 29 -0.95 0.58 12.94
C LYS A 29 -1.19 -0.92 13.20
N LEU A 30 -0.77 -1.42 14.36
CA LEU A 30 -0.90 -2.85 14.69
C LEU A 30 -2.35 -3.31 14.70
N ARG A 31 -3.23 -2.54 15.36
CA ARG A 31 -4.66 -2.89 15.42
C ARG A 31 -5.32 -2.84 14.04
N ALA A 32 -4.98 -1.87 13.22
CA ALA A 32 -5.47 -1.78 11.85
C ALA A 32 -5.03 -3.01 11.02
N MET A 33 -3.78 -3.45 11.16
CA MET A 33 -3.28 -4.64 10.47
C MET A 33 -3.98 -5.94 10.94
N GLU A 34 -4.29 -6.06 12.24
CA GLU A 34 -5.06 -7.18 12.77
C GLU A 34 -6.46 -7.22 12.15
N ILE A 35 -7.16 -6.08 12.13
CA ILE A 35 -8.50 -5.97 11.53
C ILE A 35 -8.48 -6.32 10.04
N ILE A 36 -7.49 -5.82 9.30
CA ILE A 36 -7.31 -6.18 7.89
C ILE A 36 -7.14 -7.70 7.73
N ALA A 37 -6.33 -8.33 8.57
CA ALA A 37 -6.10 -9.77 8.52
C ALA A 37 -7.34 -10.59 8.90
N GLU A 38 -8.22 -10.06 9.77
CA GLU A 38 -9.46 -10.68 10.16
C GLU A 38 -10.55 -10.58 9.09
N LEU A 39 -10.64 -9.42 8.40
CA LEU A 39 -11.78 -9.11 7.53
C LEU A 39 -11.51 -9.39 6.04
N GLU A 40 -10.28 -9.26 5.57
CA GLU A 40 -9.98 -9.48 4.17
C GLU A 40 -9.90 -10.98 3.82
N PRO A 41 -10.63 -11.43 2.78
CA PRO A 41 -10.71 -12.86 2.44
C PRO A 41 -9.42 -13.41 1.85
N SER A 42 -8.52 -12.54 1.38
CA SER A 42 -7.26 -12.90 0.74
C SER A 42 -6.12 -12.01 1.20
N ARG A 43 -4.90 -12.52 1.09
CA ARG A 43 -3.71 -11.74 1.38
C ARG A 43 -3.48 -10.70 0.28
N ARG A 44 -3.11 -9.49 0.68
CA ARG A 44 -2.84 -8.37 -0.26
C ARG A 44 -1.67 -8.62 -1.21
N GLY A 45 -0.72 -9.46 -0.84
CA GLY A 45 0.48 -9.70 -1.65
C GLY A 45 1.29 -8.42 -1.86
N VAL A 46 1.48 -8.04 -3.12
CA VAL A 46 2.19 -6.81 -3.49
C VAL A 46 1.35 -5.56 -3.21
N TYR A 47 0.03 -5.67 -3.26
CA TYR A 47 -0.88 -4.55 -3.05
C TYR A 47 -0.69 -3.90 -1.67
N CYS A 48 -0.58 -2.59 -1.64
CA CYS A 48 -0.24 -1.79 -0.46
C CYS A 48 1.17 -2.04 0.11
N GLY A 49 1.98 -2.80 -0.62
CA GLY A 49 3.40 -2.98 -0.33
C GLY A 49 4.24 -1.79 -0.81
N SER A 50 5.52 -2.01 -0.96
CA SER A 50 6.46 -1.00 -1.44
C SER A 50 7.27 -1.56 -2.61
N ILE A 51 7.37 -0.79 -3.68
CA ILE A 51 8.20 -1.10 -4.85
C ILE A 51 9.23 0.01 -4.97
N GLY A 52 10.49 -0.36 -5.18
CA GLY A 52 11.53 0.62 -5.30
C GLY A 52 12.89 0.03 -5.57
N TYR A 53 13.91 0.85 -5.41
CA TYR A 53 15.30 0.43 -5.55
C TYR A 53 16.15 0.92 -4.38
N TRP A 54 17.20 0.20 -4.12
CA TRP A 54 18.27 0.61 -3.22
C TRP A 54 19.60 0.50 -3.96
N SER A 55 20.21 1.66 -4.18
CA SER A 55 21.44 1.77 -4.96
C SER A 55 22.66 1.36 -4.14
N LEU A 56 23.75 1.06 -4.83
CA LEU A 56 25.06 0.80 -4.19
C LEU A 56 25.67 2.05 -3.55
N THR A 57 25.17 3.25 -3.91
CA THR A 57 25.54 4.51 -3.27
C THR A 57 24.80 4.78 -1.97
N GLY A 58 23.82 3.93 -1.62
CA GLY A 58 23.04 4.05 -0.40
C GLY A 58 21.70 4.75 -0.56
N ASP A 59 21.40 5.26 -1.77
CA ASP A 59 20.11 5.92 -2.04
C ASP A 59 18.99 4.89 -2.09
N LEU A 60 17.88 5.19 -1.44
CA LEU A 60 16.64 4.40 -1.46
C LEU A 60 15.50 5.27 -1.95
N ASP A 61 14.78 4.80 -2.97
CA ASP A 61 13.54 5.40 -3.39
C ASP A 61 12.46 4.32 -3.55
N THR A 62 11.29 4.56 -2.98
CA THR A 62 10.18 3.61 -2.99
C THR A 62 8.84 4.31 -3.18
N ASN A 63 7.93 3.62 -3.84
CA ASN A 63 6.53 4.03 -3.91
C ASN A 63 5.62 2.99 -3.29
N ILE A 64 4.41 3.39 -2.93
CA ILE A 64 3.38 2.46 -2.48
C ILE A 64 2.80 1.74 -3.69
N ALA A 65 2.69 0.41 -3.60
CA ALA A 65 2.12 -0.43 -4.65
C ALA A 65 0.57 -0.39 -4.63
N ILE A 66 0.03 0.76 -5.02
CA ILE A 66 -1.39 0.96 -5.33
C ILE A 66 -1.53 1.24 -6.83
N ARG A 67 -2.72 1.03 -7.41
CA ARG A 67 -2.94 1.17 -8.86
C ARG A 67 -1.91 0.41 -9.68
N THR A 68 -1.56 -0.77 -9.20
CA THR A 68 -0.51 -1.62 -9.74
C THR A 68 -1.13 -2.92 -10.21
N ALA A 69 -0.86 -3.30 -11.45
CA ALA A 69 -1.27 -4.58 -12.03
C ALA A 69 -0.11 -5.58 -11.98
N ILE A 70 -0.43 -6.83 -11.72
CA ILE A 70 0.49 -7.97 -11.76
C ILE A 70 0.10 -8.82 -12.95
N VAL A 71 1.01 -8.99 -13.90
CA VAL A 71 0.81 -9.86 -15.06
C VAL A 71 1.48 -11.21 -14.80
N GLN A 72 0.70 -12.28 -14.88
CA GLN A 72 1.20 -13.64 -14.70
C GLN A 72 0.62 -14.55 -15.80
N GLY A 73 1.44 -14.88 -16.76
CA GLY A 73 0.99 -15.60 -17.95
C GLY A 73 -0.01 -14.79 -18.77
N ASP A 74 -1.20 -15.31 -18.93
CA ASP A 74 -2.33 -14.70 -19.64
C ASP A 74 -3.32 -13.96 -18.72
N ARG A 75 -2.97 -13.80 -17.45
CA ARG A 75 -3.84 -13.19 -16.43
C ARG A 75 -3.26 -11.90 -15.89
N VAL A 76 -4.16 -10.97 -15.60
CA VAL A 76 -3.84 -9.72 -14.93
C VAL A 76 -4.57 -9.70 -13.57
N TYR A 77 -3.82 -9.43 -12.52
CA TYR A 77 -4.34 -9.28 -11.17
C TYR A 77 -4.10 -7.86 -10.70
N PHE A 78 -5.10 -7.24 -10.14
CA PHE A 78 -4.95 -5.96 -9.47
C PHE A 78 -5.93 -5.86 -8.29
N SER A 79 -5.65 -4.95 -7.39
CA SER A 79 -6.50 -4.65 -6.24
C SER A 79 -6.81 -3.17 -6.18
N ALA A 80 -8.00 -2.84 -5.73
CA ALA A 80 -8.44 -1.50 -5.45
C ALA A 80 -9.13 -1.44 -4.09
N GLY A 81 -9.14 -0.28 -3.47
CA GLY A 81 -9.77 -0.07 -2.18
C GLY A 81 -9.78 1.39 -1.77
N GLY A 82 -10.51 1.70 -0.71
CA GLY A 82 -10.64 3.03 -0.12
C GLY A 82 -10.07 3.11 1.29
N GLY A 83 -10.05 4.31 1.84
CA GLY A 83 -9.72 4.56 3.25
C GLY A 83 -10.98 4.70 4.07
N ILE A 84 -11.26 3.74 4.92
CA ILE A 84 -12.46 3.74 5.77
C ILE A 84 -12.22 4.62 7.00
N VAL A 85 -13.10 5.56 7.23
CA VAL A 85 -13.10 6.46 8.38
C VAL A 85 -14.45 6.40 9.12
N ALA A 86 -14.54 7.06 10.28
CA ALA A 86 -15.74 7.00 11.12
C ALA A 86 -17.01 7.49 10.42
N ASP A 87 -16.88 8.43 9.49
CA ASP A 87 -17.99 9.04 8.76
C ASP A 87 -18.21 8.40 7.37
N SER A 88 -17.50 7.32 7.05
CA SER A 88 -17.64 6.63 5.76
C SER A 88 -19.02 5.98 5.63
N ASP A 89 -19.65 6.19 4.48
CA ASP A 89 -20.85 5.45 4.06
C ASP A 89 -20.44 4.19 3.29
N PRO A 90 -20.86 2.99 3.72
CA PRO A 90 -20.42 1.74 3.09
C PRO A 90 -20.72 1.62 1.60
N ALA A 91 -21.84 2.18 1.13
CA ALA A 91 -22.22 2.12 -0.28
C ALA A 91 -21.32 3.03 -1.13
N GLN A 92 -21.03 4.24 -0.63
CA GLN A 92 -20.15 5.18 -1.30
C GLN A 92 -18.71 4.67 -1.36
N GLU A 93 -18.21 4.08 -0.27
CA GLU A 93 -16.87 3.48 -0.24
C GLU A 93 -16.75 2.30 -1.22
N TYR A 94 -17.81 1.52 -1.36
CA TYR A 94 -17.86 0.43 -2.33
C TYR A 94 -17.80 0.97 -3.77
N ASP A 95 -18.61 1.97 -4.10
CA ASP A 95 -18.63 2.61 -5.43
C ASP A 95 -17.28 3.27 -5.74
N GLU A 96 -16.66 3.95 -4.77
CA GLU A 96 -15.32 4.54 -4.91
C GLU A 96 -14.25 3.50 -5.26
N THR A 97 -14.39 2.27 -4.75
CA THR A 97 -13.47 1.17 -5.09
C THR A 97 -13.50 0.87 -6.59
N PHE A 98 -14.68 0.86 -7.22
CA PHE A 98 -14.81 0.67 -8.67
C PHE A 98 -14.27 1.87 -9.45
N ASP A 99 -14.52 3.09 -8.99
CA ASP A 99 -13.98 4.28 -9.65
C ASP A 99 -12.45 4.28 -9.65
N LYS A 100 -11.84 3.84 -8.55
CA LYS A 100 -10.39 3.67 -8.46
C LYS A 100 -9.85 2.54 -9.35
N ALA A 101 -10.64 1.49 -9.56
CA ALA A 101 -10.27 0.37 -10.44
C ALA A 101 -10.43 0.71 -11.93
N ARG A 102 -11.35 1.61 -12.27
CA ARG A 102 -11.74 1.91 -13.67
C ARG A 102 -10.57 2.24 -14.58
N GLY A 103 -9.63 3.07 -14.13
CA GLY A 103 -8.45 3.43 -14.92
C GLY A 103 -7.57 2.24 -15.29
N LEU A 104 -7.50 1.20 -14.44
CA LEU A 104 -6.80 -0.04 -14.76
C LEU A 104 -7.64 -0.91 -15.70
N ILE A 105 -8.94 -1.03 -15.45
CA ILE A 105 -9.86 -1.83 -16.28
C ILE A 105 -9.89 -1.29 -17.71
N ASP A 106 -9.99 0.02 -17.88
CA ASP A 106 -10.08 0.67 -19.20
C ASP A 106 -8.76 0.60 -19.98
N SER A 107 -7.65 0.25 -19.31
CA SER A 107 -6.32 0.10 -19.93
C SER A 107 -6.00 -1.33 -20.38
N LEU A 108 -6.83 -2.30 -20.04
CA LEU A 108 -6.68 -3.71 -20.39
C LEU A 108 -7.42 -4.05 -21.66
#